data_5ef4b8fad30357db1f94ccaa495a6ebb
#
_entry.id   5ef4b8fad30357db1f94ccaa495a6ebb
#
_cell.length_a   1.000
_cell.length_b   1.000
_cell.length_c   1.000
_cell.angle_alpha   90.00
_cell.angle_beta   90.00
_cell.angle_gamma   90.00
#
_symmetry.space_group_name_H-M   'P 1'
#
loop_
_entity.id
_entity.type
_entity.pdbx_description
1 polymer ?
#
loop_
_entity_poly.entity_id
_entity_poly.type
_entity_poly.pdbx_seq_one_letter_code
_entity_poly.pdbx_strand_id
1 'polypeptide(L)'
;MSKLISVVLAATLAFAGAAGAADRGRDGQVNILFWQAPSNVNPYLSGGTKEIEVSSMVIQPLANYDPDGNMIPTLAAEIPTVGNGGVSSDLKSITWKLKQGVTWSDGSAFTADDVVHTYEYCSHPDTGCSTMNYLAGISSVDAIDAHTVKISFAEPKPFPYAAFVGATTPIIQKAQFADCMGTKAQECTEANFYPIGTGPFVVKDFKPNDVVQLEANPNYREAGKPAFQSVLFKGGGDATSAARAVLETGEMDYAWNLQVEPEILAKMATAGKGIIVTAFGPSVERLMVNQTNNNAEEPNRSEYMDGNNPHPFLSDYAVRRALSLAIDRQILVDAGYGAAGQATCNVLPSPAIYASTANDECLTQNADEANKILDAAGWARGSDGVRAKNGVRISILYQTSTNSVRQATQAFIKEMWKQIGVETELRNINASVFFGGDPASPDTYGKFLTDIEMYTNNFSGTDPEAYMNNWTCAEMSGKHNNWLGNNVPRYCNPAYDALAKEMSTAGALEDRTRLAKAMNDMLMQDYIMIPLIHRGGVAAHANSLGGVAMNAWDTEVFNIADWYRK
;
A
#
# COMPACT_ATOMS: atom_id res chain seq x y z
N MET A 1 62.23 -62.81 -7.79
CA MET A 1 61.82 -61.77 -8.75
C MET A 1 60.48 -61.25 -8.25
N SER A 2 60.51 -60.15 -7.50
CA SER A 2 59.34 -59.50 -6.88
C SER A 2 58.97 -58.30 -7.73
N LYS A 3 57.73 -58.21 -8.19
CA LYS A 3 57.17 -57.04 -8.88
C LYS A 3 56.37 -56.24 -7.87
N LEU A 4 56.89 -55.04 -7.52
CA LEU A 4 56.15 -54.02 -6.84
C LEU A 4 55.08 -53.43 -7.82
N ILE A 5 53.82 -53.38 -7.38
CA ILE A 5 52.75 -52.64 -8.03
C ILE A 5 52.52 -51.39 -7.19
N SER A 6 52.87 -50.22 -7.75
CA SER A 6 52.54 -48.93 -7.17
C SER A 6 51.09 -48.55 -7.51
N VAL A 7 50.28 -48.42 -6.50
CA VAL A 7 48.91 -47.82 -6.63
C VAL A 7 49.03 -46.34 -6.52
N VAL A 8 48.75 -45.61 -7.60
CA VAL A 8 48.57 -44.14 -7.61
C VAL A 8 47.12 -43.87 -7.25
N LEU A 9 46.95 -43.30 -6.05
CA LEU A 9 45.63 -42.81 -5.59
C LEU A 9 45.45 -41.40 -6.17
N ALA A 10 44.63 -41.25 -7.21
CA ALA A 10 44.24 -39.94 -7.73
C ALA A 10 43.15 -39.36 -6.80
N ALA A 11 43.49 -38.34 -6.04
CA ALA A 11 42.54 -37.52 -5.29
C ALA A 11 41.83 -36.60 -6.26
N THR A 12 40.60 -36.93 -6.64
CA THR A 12 39.67 -36.02 -7.30
C THR A 12 39.08 -35.08 -6.23
N LEU A 13 39.67 -33.89 -6.09
CA LEU A 13 39.03 -32.78 -5.38
C LEU A 13 37.80 -32.35 -6.22
N ALA A 14 36.62 -32.61 -5.70
CA ALA A 14 35.39 -32.09 -6.26
C ALA A 14 35.36 -30.57 -6.03
N PHE A 15 35.58 -29.79 -7.05
CA PHE A 15 35.22 -28.39 -7.13
C PHE A 15 33.68 -28.32 -7.38
N ALA A 16 32.91 -28.47 -6.34
CA ALA A 16 31.51 -28.13 -6.33
C ALA A 16 31.32 -26.91 -5.42
N GLY A 17 31.36 -25.71 -5.99
CA GLY A 17 31.13 -24.54 -5.16
C GLY A 17 31.34 -23.17 -5.78
N ALA A 18 31.60 -23.05 -7.08
CA ALA A 18 31.91 -21.74 -7.66
C ALA A 18 30.98 -21.28 -8.82
N ALA A 19 30.01 -22.06 -9.25
CA ALA A 19 29.15 -21.67 -10.38
C ALA A 19 28.06 -20.66 -10.01
N GLY A 20 27.58 -20.64 -8.76
CA GLY A 20 26.47 -19.77 -8.36
C GLY A 20 26.87 -18.32 -8.02
N ALA A 21 28.14 -18.05 -7.69
CA ALA A 21 28.61 -16.70 -7.38
C ALA A 21 29.06 -15.93 -8.64
N ALA A 22 29.38 -16.63 -9.74
CA ALA A 22 29.87 -16.03 -10.96
C ALA A 22 28.84 -15.25 -11.79
N ASP A 23 27.53 -15.52 -11.57
CA ASP A 23 26.45 -14.90 -12.34
C ASP A 23 25.71 -13.76 -11.59
N ARG A 24 25.93 -13.62 -10.28
CA ARG A 24 25.38 -12.50 -9.49
C ARG A 24 26.04 -11.18 -9.89
N GLY A 25 25.21 -10.16 -10.15
CA GLY A 25 25.72 -8.84 -10.51
C GLY A 25 26.26 -8.69 -11.93
N ARG A 26 26.08 -9.71 -12.80
CA ARG A 26 26.62 -9.72 -14.18
C ARG A 26 26.10 -8.58 -15.06
N ASP A 27 24.89 -8.10 -14.83
CA ASP A 27 24.18 -7.14 -15.68
C ASP A 27 24.41 -5.67 -15.24
N GLY A 28 25.29 -5.43 -14.27
CA GLY A 28 25.66 -4.09 -13.82
C GLY A 28 24.52 -3.41 -13.05
N GLN A 29 24.10 -2.21 -13.47
CA GLN A 29 23.12 -1.40 -12.77
C GLN A 29 21.77 -1.40 -13.49
N VAL A 30 20.67 -1.49 -12.72
CA VAL A 30 19.31 -1.16 -13.18
C VAL A 30 18.90 0.19 -12.59
N ASN A 31 18.28 1.06 -13.44
CA ASN A 31 17.87 2.40 -13.07
C ASN A 31 16.34 2.45 -13.00
N ILE A 32 15.80 2.67 -11.80
CA ILE A 32 14.37 2.73 -11.51
C ILE A 32 14.00 4.17 -11.16
N LEU A 33 12.97 4.71 -11.76
CA LEU A 33 12.46 6.05 -11.49
C LEU A 33 11.12 5.98 -10.77
N PHE A 34 11.13 6.52 -9.55
CA PHE A 34 9.94 6.73 -8.74
C PHE A 34 9.73 8.22 -8.53
N TRP A 35 8.78 8.81 -9.23
CA TRP A 35 8.52 10.25 -9.11
C TRP A 35 8.04 10.66 -7.71
N GLN A 36 7.53 9.71 -6.91
CA GLN A 36 7.29 9.84 -5.47
C GLN A 36 8.46 9.20 -4.71
N ALA A 37 9.47 9.98 -4.37
CA ALA A 37 10.64 9.44 -3.67
C ALA A 37 10.31 8.94 -2.25
N PRO A 38 10.90 7.80 -1.81
CA PRO A 38 10.70 7.31 -0.45
C PRO A 38 11.33 8.23 0.60
N SER A 39 10.68 8.34 1.75
CA SER A 39 11.15 9.12 2.90
C SER A 39 11.94 8.27 3.90
N ASN A 40 11.72 6.95 3.90
CA ASN A 40 12.49 5.96 4.66
C ASN A 40 12.42 4.58 3.99
N VAL A 41 13.14 3.58 4.53
CA VAL A 41 13.14 2.19 4.03
C VAL A 41 12.49 1.24 5.04
N ASN A 42 11.99 1.73 6.18
CA ASN A 42 11.19 0.96 7.13
C ASN A 42 9.69 1.17 6.84
N PRO A 43 8.97 0.20 6.24
CA PRO A 43 7.57 0.38 5.85
C PRO A 43 6.61 0.45 7.03
N TYR A 44 7.03 0.03 8.23
CA TYR A 44 6.22 0.11 9.44
C TYR A 44 5.96 1.55 9.92
N LEU A 45 6.83 2.49 9.51
CA LEU A 45 6.75 3.89 9.91
C LEU A 45 6.24 4.83 8.80
N SER A 46 5.60 4.26 7.77
CA SER A 46 5.00 5.03 6.69
C SER A 46 3.83 4.25 6.06
N GLY A 47 2.75 4.95 5.69
CA GLY A 47 1.65 4.39 4.91
C GLY A 47 1.83 4.50 3.40
N GLY A 48 3.02 4.92 2.91
CA GLY A 48 3.26 5.16 1.48
C GLY A 48 3.67 3.90 0.71
N THR A 49 3.01 3.62 -0.42
CA THR A 49 3.38 2.51 -1.30
C THR A 49 4.84 2.59 -1.76
N LYS A 50 5.37 3.80 -1.96
CA LYS A 50 6.76 4.04 -2.36
C LYS A 50 7.79 3.50 -1.36
N GLU A 51 7.51 3.54 -0.06
CA GLU A 51 8.34 2.94 0.99
C GLU A 51 8.25 1.41 0.96
N ILE A 52 7.05 0.86 0.75
CA ILE A 52 6.83 -0.59 0.64
C ILE A 52 7.56 -1.15 -0.57
N GLU A 53 7.49 -0.47 -1.73
CA GLU A 53 8.20 -0.88 -2.95
C GLU A 53 9.71 -0.97 -2.73
N VAL A 54 10.34 0.11 -2.22
CA VAL A 54 11.80 0.09 -2.03
C VAL A 54 12.22 -0.89 -0.94
N SER A 55 11.46 -0.98 0.16
CA SER A 55 11.79 -1.90 1.26
C SER A 55 11.70 -3.36 0.84
N SER A 56 10.78 -3.74 -0.07
CA SER A 56 10.61 -5.11 -0.53
C SER A 56 11.84 -5.69 -1.24
N MET A 57 12.72 -4.83 -1.77
CA MET A 57 13.99 -5.25 -2.35
C MET A 57 15.03 -5.61 -1.27
N VAL A 58 14.85 -5.17 -0.02
CA VAL A 58 15.80 -5.28 1.09
C VAL A 58 15.31 -6.21 2.19
N ILE A 59 14.11 -5.99 2.71
CA ILE A 59 13.50 -6.78 3.79
C ILE A 59 12.31 -7.58 3.26
N GLN A 60 12.15 -8.82 3.74
CA GLN A 60 11.21 -9.76 3.17
C GLN A 60 10.21 -10.30 4.19
N PRO A 61 8.97 -10.63 3.77
CA PRO A 61 7.97 -11.30 4.60
C PRO A 61 8.18 -12.82 4.66
N LEU A 62 7.35 -13.52 5.42
CA LEU A 62 7.32 -14.99 5.43
C LEU A 62 6.83 -15.54 4.09
N ALA A 63 5.85 -14.90 3.47
CA ALA A 63 5.32 -15.23 2.16
C ALA A 63 4.94 -13.95 1.39
N ASN A 64 4.95 -14.02 0.06
CA ASN A 64 4.48 -12.99 -0.86
C ASN A 64 3.26 -13.49 -1.64
N TYR A 65 2.66 -12.60 -2.45
CA TYR A 65 1.67 -12.97 -3.45
C TYR A 65 2.30 -12.93 -4.85
N ASP A 66 1.93 -13.89 -5.69
CA ASP A 66 2.27 -13.90 -7.11
C ASP A 66 1.30 -13.00 -7.94
N PRO A 67 1.54 -12.78 -9.24
CA PRO A 67 0.64 -12.00 -10.09
C PRO A 67 -0.78 -12.55 -10.23
N ASP A 68 -0.99 -13.83 -9.93
CA ASP A 68 -2.30 -14.50 -9.94
C ASP A 68 -3.01 -14.42 -8.56
N GLY A 69 -2.35 -13.83 -7.54
CA GLY A 69 -2.88 -13.68 -6.19
C GLY A 69 -2.68 -14.91 -5.29
N ASN A 70 -1.85 -15.88 -5.69
CA ASN A 70 -1.53 -17.04 -4.85
C ASN A 70 -0.40 -16.68 -3.88
N MET A 71 -0.49 -17.18 -2.64
CA MET A 71 0.61 -17.05 -1.68
C MET A 71 1.78 -17.95 -2.08
N ILE A 72 2.98 -17.37 -2.14
CA ILE A 72 4.25 -18.07 -2.41
C ILE A 72 5.20 -17.91 -1.21
N PRO A 73 5.85 -19.01 -0.73
CA PRO A 73 6.72 -18.94 0.44
C PRO A 73 8.02 -18.19 0.13
N THR A 74 8.34 -17.15 0.92
CA THR A 74 9.55 -16.32 0.80
C THR A 74 10.60 -16.71 1.85
N LEU A 75 10.38 -16.37 3.12
CA LEU A 75 11.21 -16.80 4.25
C LEU A 75 10.66 -18.07 4.91
N ALA A 76 9.37 -18.36 4.72
CA ALA A 76 8.78 -19.63 5.12
C ALA A 76 9.19 -20.77 4.17
N ALA A 77 9.27 -21.99 4.69
CA ALA A 77 9.55 -23.19 3.90
C ALA A 77 8.33 -23.66 3.09
N GLU A 78 7.13 -23.45 3.62
CA GLU A 78 5.85 -23.79 3.03
C GLU A 78 4.76 -22.84 3.52
N ILE A 79 3.62 -22.77 2.82
CA ILE A 79 2.43 -22.07 3.31
C ILE A 79 1.70 -22.99 4.29
N PRO A 80 1.51 -22.57 5.57
CA PRO A 80 0.77 -23.35 6.55
C PRO A 80 -0.70 -23.45 6.16
N THR A 81 -1.28 -24.63 6.27
CA THR A 81 -2.71 -24.88 6.03
C THR A 81 -3.25 -25.84 7.09
N VAL A 82 -4.57 -25.96 7.19
CA VAL A 82 -5.19 -27.03 8.00
C VAL A 82 -4.77 -28.41 7.49
N GLY A 83 -4.66 -28.57 6.16
CA GLY A 83 -4.32 -29.85 5.53
C GLY A 83 -2.91 -30.33 5.82
N ASN A 84 -1.92 -29.45 5.97
CA ASN A 84 -0.54 -29.82 6.34
C ASN A 84 -0.26 -29.69 7.85
N GLY A 85 -1.29 -29.37 8.65
CA GLY A 85 -1.17 -29.21 10.09
C GLY A 85 -0.52 -27.89 10.54
N GLY A 86 -0.22 -27.00 9.63
CA GLY A 86 0.35 -25.67 9.92
C GLY A 86 -0.69 -24.69 10.50
N VAL A 87 -1.97 -24.88 10.20
CA VAL A 87 -3.09 -24.19 10.86
C VAL A 87 -3.82 -25.19 11.74
N SER A 88 -4.07 -24.83 12.99
CA SER A 88 -4.78 -25.71 13.94
C SER A 88 -6.23 -25.93 13.51
N SER A 89 -6.80 -27.11 13.84
CA SER A 89 -8.17 -27.46 13.44
C SER A 89 -9.25 -26.59 14.09
N ASP A 90 -8.93 -25.96 15.23
CA ASP A 90 -9.79 -24.97 15.91
C ASP A 90 -9.59 -23.54 15.38
N LEU A 91 -8.71 -23.38 14.38
CA LEU A 91 -8.35 -22.12 13.75
C LEU A 91 -7.77 -21.07 14.71
N LYS A 92 -7.29 -21.48 15.88
CA LYS A 92 -6.74 -20.56 16.90
C LYS A 92 -5.22 -20.42 16.83
N SER A 93 -4.55 -21.10 15.92
CA SER A 93 -3.12 -20.87 15.70
C SER A 93 -2.67 -21.20 14.28
N ILE A 94 -1.62 -20.51 13.85
CA ILE A 94 -0.84 -20.82 12.65
C ILE A 94 0.61 -21.01 13.03
N THR A 95 1.24 -22.05 12.51
CA THR A 95 2.65 -22.39 12.76
C THR A 95 3.43 -22.30 11.45
N TRP A 96 4.35 -21.36 11.38
CA TRP A 96 5.24 -21.16 10.26
C TRP A 96 6.55 -21.92 10.47
N LYS A 97 6.95 -22.71 9.49
CA LYS A 97 8.29 -23.28 9.40
C LYS A 97 9.15 -22.37 8.54
N LEU A 98 10.27 -21.92 9.07
CA LEU A 98 11.19 -21.03 8.38
C LEU A 98 12.18 -21.81 7.53
N LYS A 99 12.59 -21.25 6.39
CA LYS A 99 13.68 -21.81 5.58
C LYS A 99 14.97 -21.85 6.38
N GLN A 100 15.66 -22.99 6.38
CA GLN A 100 16.95 -23.15 7.04
C GLN A 100 18.08 -22.52 6.21
N GLY A 101 19.12 -22.04 6.89
CA GLY A 101 20.30 -21.48 6.24
C GLY A 101 20.09 -20.09 5.62
N VAL A 102 18.96 -19.43 5.88
CA VAL A 102 18.77 -18.02 5.51
C VAL A 102 19.61 -17.15 6.43
N THR A 103 20.35 -16.22 5.84
CA THR A 103 21.14 -15.23 6.58
C THR A 103 20.65 -13.81 6.24
N TRP A 104 20.81 -12.93 7.19
CA TRP A 104 20.74 -11.50 6.98
C TRP A 104 21.92 -11.01 6.12
N SER A 105 21.83 -9.81 5.60
CA SER A 105 22.88 -9.23 4.75
C SER A 105 24.21 -9.00 5.49
N ASP A 106 24.20 -8.94 6.81
CA ASP A 106 25.40 -8.90 7.67
C ASP A 106 26.03 -10.28 7.93
N GLY A 107 25.41 -11.36 7.44
CA GLY A 107 25.84 -12.74 7.62
C GLY A 107 25.30 -13.42 8.88
N SER A 108 24.60 -12.72 9.76
CA SER A 108 23.95 -13.33 10.92
C SER A 108 22.75 -14.22 10.50
N ALA A 109 22.39 -15.20 11.32
CA ALA A 109 21.30 -16.13 11.02
C ALA A 109 19.93 -15.46 11.16
N PHE A 110 19.04 -15.69 10.21
CA PHE A 110 17.61 -15.40 10.34
C PHE A 110 16.94 -16.49 11.17
N THR A 111 16.18 -16.11 12.20
CA THR A 111 15.55 -17.04 13.13
C THR A 111 14.12 -16.63 13.51
N ALA A 112 13.42 -17.52 14.21
CA ALA A 112 12.09 -17.28 14.76
C ALA A 112 12.04 -16.06 15.72
N ASP A 113 13.15 -15.75 16.40
CA ASP A 113 13.24 -14.58 17.28
C ASP A 113 13.07 -13.25 16.54
N ASP A 114 13.46 -13.18 15.25
CA ASP A 114 13.26 -11.98 14.44
C ASP A 114 11.77 -11.75 14.14
N VAL A 115 11.01 -12.83 13.94
CA VAL A 115 9.55 -12.75 13.72
C VAL A 115 8.84 -12.31 15.00
N VAL A 116 9.24 -12.88 16.16
CA VAL A 116 8.72 -12.48 17.48
C VAL A 116 9.00 -10.99 17.71
N HIS A 117 10.23 -10.55 17.49
CA HIS A 117 10.60 -9.15 17.66
C HIS A 117 9.84 -8.22 16.71
N THR A 118 9.60 -8.63 15.47
CA THR A 118 8.80 -7.83 14.51
C THR A 118 7.37 -7.62 15.01
N TYR A 119 6.77 -8.66 15.61
CA TYR A 119 5.47 -8.53 16.27
C TYR A 119 5.52 -7.56 17.45
N GLU A 120 6.50 -7.73 18.36
CA GLU A 120 6.68 -6.85 19.53
C GLU A 120 6.87 -5.39 19.11
N TYR A 121 7.67 -5.15 18.08
CA TYR A 121 7.92 -3.82 17.51
C TYR A 121 6.64 -3.15 17.02
N CYS A 122 5.87 -3.84 16.18
CA CYS A 122 4.68 -3.25 15.57
C CYS A 122 3.48 -3.21 16.54
N SER A 123 3.36 -4.15 17.48
CA SER A 123 2.28 -4.17 18.47
C SER A 123 2.49 -3.21 19.65
N HIS A 124 3.69 -2.65 19.80
CA HIS A 124 3.95 -1.67 20.86
C HIS A 124 3.17 -0.35 20.58
N PRO A 125 2.34 0.11 21.53
CA PRO A 125 1.41 1.22 21.27
C PRO A 125 2.08 2.53 20.87
N ASP A 126 3.28 2.79 21.38
CA ASP A 126 4.01 4.03 21.11
C ASP A 126 4.91 3.97 19.87
N THR A 127 5.00 2.85 19.18
CA THR A 127 5.78 2.73 17.92
C THR A 127 5.13 3.52 16.78
N GLY A 128 3.80 3.61 16.78
CA GLY A 128 3.05 4.22 15.68
C GLY A 128 3.17 3.40 14.39
N CYS A 129 2.99 2.08 14.51
CA CYS A 129 3.10 1.18 13.37
C CYS A 129 1.90 1.35 12.43
N SER A 130 2.16 1.71 11.18
CA SER A 130 1.15 1.94 10.14
C SER A 130 0.37 0.68 9.73
N THR A 131 0.88 -0.50 10.09
CA THR A 131 0.31 -1.80 9.71
C THR A 131 -0.20 -2.61 10.92
N MET A 132 -0.47 -1.95 12.05
CA MET A 132 -0.95 -2.61 13.27
C MET A 132 -2.25 -3.40 13.04
N ASN A 133 -3.11 -2.93 12.15
CA ASN A 133 -4.36 -3.62 11.76
C ASN A 133 -4.14 -5.04 11.21
N TYR A 134 -2.98 -5.33 10.61
CA TYR A 134 -2.63 -6.68 10.14
C TYR A 134 -2.32 -7.64 11.29
N LEU A 135 -2.06 -7.12 12.50
CA LEU A 135 -1.83 -7.91 13.71
C LEU A 135 -3.10 -8.16 14.52
N ALA A 136 -4.25 -7.71 14.04
CA ALA A 136 -5.51 -7.79 14.75
C ALA A 136 -5.88 -9.25 15.13
N GLY A 137 -6.24 -9.45 16.40
CA GLY A 137 -6.65 -10.74 16.95
C GLY A 137 -5.51 -11.66 17.38
N ILE A 138 -4.24 -11.29 17.14
CA ILE A 138 -3.09 -12.05 17.64
C ILE A 138 -3.00 -11.89 19.16
N SER A 139 -2.90 -13.02 19.87
CA SER A 139 -2.70 -13.05 21.32
C SER A 139 -1.25 -13.31 21.73
N SER A 140 -0.50 -14.06 20.92
CA SER A 140 0.95 -14.24 21.08
C SER A 140 1.63 -14.65 19.78
N VAL A 141 2.92 -14.35 19.69
CA VAL A 141 3.84 -14.88 18.68
C VAL A 141 5.01 -15.49 19.41
N ASP A 142 5.19 -16.80 19.27
CA ASP A 142 6.13 -17.58 20.08
C ASP A 142 7.15 -18.29 19.16
N ALA A 143 8.44 -18.16 19.47
CA ALA A 143 9.48 -18.99 18.88
C ALA A 143 9.45 -20.38 19.58
N ILE A 144 9.02 -21.40 18.85
CA ILE A 144 9.02 -22.79 19.33
C ILE A 144 10.43 -23.37 19.30
N ASP A 145 11.15 -23.07 18.25
CA ASP A 145 12.58 -23.31 18.06
C ASP A 145 13.14 -22.26 17.08
N ALA A 146 14.42 -22.36 16.72
CA ALA A 146 15.08 -21.37 15.85
C ALA A 146 14.40 -21.22 14.46
N HIS A 147 13.64 -22.20 14.00
CA HIS A 147 13.03 -22.21 12.66
C HIS A 147 11.52 -22.49 12.68
N THR A 148 10.88 -22.37 13.84
CA THR A 148 9.44 -22.61 13.98
C THR A 148 8.81 -21.49 14.80
N VAL A 149 7.87 -20.76 14.19
CA VAL A 149 7.10 -19.68 14.83
C VAL A 149 5.64 -20.11 14.94
N LYS A 150 5.06 -19.97 16.11
CA LYS A 150 3.63 -20.13 16.33
C LYS A 150 2.99 -18.79 16.63
N ILE A 151 1.97 -18.45 15.85
CA ILE A 151 1.09 -17.30 16.09
C ILE A 151 -0.22 -17.84 16.66
N SER A 152 -0.62 -17.35 17.83
CA SER A 152 -1.87 -17.73 18.49
C SER A 152 -2.88 -16.59 18.40
N PHE A 153 -4.15 -16.94 18.24
CA PHE A 153 -5.25 -15.98 18.14
C PHE A 153 -6.18 -16.12 19.36
N ALA A 154 -6.73 -15.00 19.80
CA ALA A 154 -7.70 -14.98 20.90
C ALA A 154 -8.99 -15.73 20.53
N GLU A 155 -9.44 -15.56 19.28
CA GLU A 155 -10.61 -16.21 18.69
C GLU A 155 -10.22 -17.02 17.44
N PRO A 156 -11.05 -17.96 16.96
CA PRO A 156 -10.78 -18.64 15.68
C PRO A 156 -10.55 -17.64 14.55
N LYS A 157 -9.45 -17.82 13.80
CA LYS A 157 -9.05 -16.97 12.67
C LYS A 157 -9.02 -17.80 11.39
N PRO A 158 -10.09 -17.82 10.59
CA PRO A 158 -10.17 -18.64 9.39
C PRO A 158 -9.20 -18.25 8.28
N PHE A 159 -8.84 -16.96 8.18
CA PHE A 159 -7.79 -16.46 7.30
C PHE A 159 -6.62 -15.89 8.12
N PRO A 160 -5.69 -16.75 8.59
CA PRO A 160 -4.66 -16.36 9.55
C PRO A 160 -3.39 -15.78 8.90
N TYR A 161 -3.48 -15.26 7.67
CA TYR A 161 -2.33 -14.87 6.84
C TYR A 161 -2.13 -13.36 6.72
N ALA A 162 -2.81 -12.55 7.53
CA ALA A 162 -2.64 -11.09 7.46
C ALA A 162 -1.26 -10.65 7.94
N ALA A 163 -0.77 -11.18 9.05
CA ALA A 163 0.53 -10.84 9.59
C ALA A 163 1.66 -11.57 8.83
N PHE A 164 2.71 -10.81 8.51
CA PHE A 164 3.97 -11.31 7.92
C PHE A 164 3.83 -11.92 6.51
N VAL A 165 2.74 -11.62 5.81
CA VAL A 165 2.51 -12.00 4.41
C VAL A 165 2.32 -10.75 3.55
N GLY A 166 3.01 -10.72 2.41
CA GLY A 166 3.10 -9.55 1.53
C GLY A 166 4.10 -8.50 2.03
N ALA A 167 4.54 -7.65 1.13
CA ALA A 167 5.61 -6.66 1.37
C ALA A 167 5.23 -5.58 2.41
N THR A 168 3.96 -5.47 2.77
CA THR A 168 3.46 -4.53 3.79
C THR A 168 3.90 -4.91 5.20
N THR A 169 4.13 -6.20 5.46
CA THR A 169 4.48 -6.72 6.79
C THR A 169 5.74 -7.60 6.74
N PRO A 170 6.91 -7.05 6.31
CA PRO A 170 8.17 -7.80 6.25
C PRO A 170 8.74 -8.06 7.64
N ILE A 171 9.71 -8.97 7.72
CA ILE A 171 10.40 -9.26 8.99
C ILE A 171 11.63 -8.34 9.11
N ILE A 172 11.77 -7.67 10.26
CA ILE A 172 12.93 -6.84 10.60
C ILE A 172 13.91 -7.60 11.50
N GLN A 173 15.19 -7.28 11.40
CA GLN A 173 16.23 -7.93 12.19
C GLN A 173 16.15 -7.49 13.66
N LYS A 174 15.98 -8.45 14.59
CA LYS A 174 15.94 -8.19 16.03
C LYS A 174 17.18 -7.45 16.54
N ALA A 175 18.36 -7.86 16.11
CA ALA A 175 19.62 -7.28 16.60
C ALA A 175 19.75 -5.79 16.24
N GLN A 176 19.28 -5.38 15.04
CA GLN A 176 19.34 -3.99 14.60
C GLN A 176 18.26 -3.12 15.25
N PHE A 177 17.07 -3.67 15.45
CA PHE A 177 15.90 -2.90 15.92
C PHE A 177 15.60 -3.04 17.42
N ALA A 178 16.42 -3.78 18.19
CA ALA A 178 16.18 -4.06 19.60
C ALA A 178 15.96 -2.79 20.46
N ASP A 179 16.71 -1.74 20.19
CA ASP A 179 16.63 -0.46 20.91
C ASP A 179 15.72 0.57 20.22
N CYS A 180 15.02 0.18 19.13
CA CYS A 180 14.20 1.05 18.28
C CYS A 180 12.70 0.89 18.52
N MET A 181 12.27 0.46 19.68
CA MET A 181 10.85 0.23 19.99
C MET A 181 10.19 1.45 20.63
N GLY A 182 8.87 1.52 20.52
CA GLY A 182 8.06 2.57 21.13
C GLY A 182 8.40 3.95 20.57
N THR A 183 8.47 4.95 21.43
CA THR A 183 8.78 6.33 21.03
C THR A 183 10.13 6.50 20.34
N LYS A 184 11.06 5.55 20.50
CA LYS A 184 12.36 5.58 19.84
C LYS A 184 12.31 5.13 18.37
N ALA A 185 11.24 4.51 17.93
CA ALA A 185 11.15 3.95 16.59
C ALA A 185 11.44 4.99 15.48
N GLN A 186 10.88 6.19 15.61
CA GLN A 186 11.10 7.29 14.66
C GLN A 186 12.53 7.88 14.74
N GLU A 187 13.21 7.75 15.90
CA GLU A 187 14.54 8.31 16.13
C GLU A 187 15.67 7.39 15.61
N CYS A 188 15.37 6.11 15.37
CA CYS A 188 16.33 5.12 14.88
C CYS A 188 16.67 5.30 13.39
N THR A 189 17.13 6.48 13.01
CA THR A 189 17.38 6.87 11.61
C THR A 189 18.26 5.86 10.87
N GLU A 190 19.34 5.36 11.49
CA GLU A 190 20.23 4.39 10.86
C GLU A 190 19.50 3.10 10.48
N ALA A 191 18.74 2.50 11.42
CA ALA A 191 18.00 1.28 11.14
C ALA A 191 16.85 1.51 10.13
N ASN A 192 16.19 2.66 10.20
CA ASN A 192 15.09 3.00 9.31
C ASN A 192 15.55 3.28 7.87
N PHE A 193 16.77 3.80 7.68
CA PHE A 193 17.32 4.17 6.38
C PHE A 193 18.17 3.06 5.76
N TYR A 194 18.84 2.28 6.59
CA TYR A 194 19.75 1.21 6.19
C TYR A 194 19.38 -0.12 6.86
N PRO A 195 18.15 -0.63 6.66
CA PRO A 195 17.74 -1.88 7.28
C PRO A 195 18.60 -3.03 6.78
N ILE A 196 19.09 -3.84 7.73
CA ILE A 196 19.71 -5.13 7.44
C ILE A 196 18.58 -6.09 7.01
N GLY A 197 18.68 -6.64 5.80
CA GLY A 197 17.62 -7.41 5.19
C GLY A 197 18.04 -8.79 4.71
N THR A 198 17.06 -9.61 4.35
CA THR A 198 17.24 -10.94 3.73
C THR A 198 17.03 -10.89 2.22
N GLY A 199 16.65 -9.72 1.68
CA GLY A 199 16.31 -9.50 0.28
C GLY A 199 17.50 -9.55 -0.67
N PRO A 200 17.25 -9.45 -1.99
CA PRO A 200 18.28 -9.54 -3.02
C PRO A 200 19.25 -8.36 -3.03
N PHE A 201 18.89 -7.25 -2.39
CA PHE A 201 19.73 -6.05 -2.34
C PHE A 201 19.89 -5.54 -0.90
N VAL A 202 20.92 -4.71 -0.69
CA VAL A 202 21.20 -3.97 0.54
C VAL A 202 21.29 -2.48 0.23
N VAL A 203 20.89 -1.63 1.17
CA VAL A 203 21.00 -0.17 1.02
C VAL A 203 22.46 0.23 1.15
N LYS A 204 23.00 0.89 0.12
CA LYS A 204 24.34 1.44 0.07
C LYS A 204 24.40 2.91 0.45
N ASP A 205 23.46 3.69 -0.09
CA ASP A 205 23.30 5.12 0.19
C ASP A 205 21.81 5.48 0.11
N PHE A 206 21.38 6.35 1.00
CA PHE A 206 20.00 6.80 1.05
C PHE A 206 19.93 8.29 1.34
N LYS A 207 19.27 9.01 0.46
CA LYS A 207 18.89 10.41 0.67
C LYS A 207 17.36 10.51 0.67
N PRO A 208 16.75 10.74 1.83
CA PRO A 208 15.29 10.84 1.92
C PRO A 208 14.71 11.81 0.88
N ASN A 209 13.63 11.39 0.23
CA ASN A 209 12.93 12.15 -0.81
C ASN A 209 13.76 12.45 -2.07
N ASP A 210 14.85 11.73 -2.32
CA ASP A 210 15.71 11.91 -3.50
C ASP A 210 16.13 10.56 -4.11
N VAL A 211 17.05 9.81 -3.47
CA VAL A 211 17.65 8.63 -4.08
C VAL A 211 17.93 7.52 -3.07
N VAL A 212 17.73 6.27 -3.51
CA VAL A 212 18.23 5.07 -2.83
C VAL A 212 19.16 4.33 -3.78
N GLN A 213 20.41 4.15 -3.36
CA GLN A 213 21.38 3.31 -4.05
C GLN A 213 21.43 1.95 -3.35
N LEU A 214 21.14 0.88 -4.07
CA LEU A 214 21.21 -0.48 -3.56
C LEU A 214 22.36 -1.25 -4.25
N GLU A 215 22.97 -2.19 -3.52
CA GLU A 215 23.94 -3.14 -4.04
C GLU A 215 23.45 -4.58 -3.85
N ALA A 216 23.84 -5.50 -4.72
CA ALA A 216 23.48 -6.91 -4.61
C ALA A 216 23.92 -7.47 -3.25
N ASN A 217 22.98 -8.11 -2.54
CA ASN A 217 23.24 -8.73 -1.26
C ASN A 217 24.17 -9.95 -1.45
N PRO A 218 25.42 -9.93 -0.93
CA PRO A 218 26.34 -11.05 -1.10
C PRO A 218 25.85 -12.34 -0.43
N ASN A 219 24.99 -12.20 0.58
CA ASN A 219 24.42 -13.29 1.37
C ASN A 219 23.02 -13.70 0.90
N TYR A 220 22.55 -13.19 -0.26
CA TYR A 220 21.23 -13.58 -0.77
C TYR A 220 21.19 -15.08 -1.08
N ARG A 221 20.16 -15.75 -0.57
CA ARG A 221 20.03 -17.21 -0.56
C ARG A 221 19.95 -17.88 -1.93
N GLU A 222 19.53 -17.16 -2.98
CA GLU A 222 19.35 -17.73 -4.31
C GLU A 222 20.63 -17.58 -5.13
N ALA A 223 21.18 -18.72 -5.55
CA ALA A 223 22.40 -18.76 -6.34
C ALA A 223 22.22 -18.02 -7.67
N GLY A 224 23.21 -17.20 -8.05
CA GLY A 224 23.17 -16.44 -9.30
C GLY A 224 22.24 -15.23 -9.33
N LYS A 225 21.52 -14.97 -8.25
CA LYS A 225 20.61 -13.82 -8.12
C LYS A 225 21.08 -12.83 -7.06
N PRO A 226 20.75 -11.55 -7.25
CA PRO A 226 20.17 -10.92 -8.43
C PRO A 226 21.15 -10.85 -9.60
N ALA A 227 20.65 -10.74 -10.84
CA ALA A 227 21.51 -10.55 -12.00
C ALA A 227 22.14 -9.14 -12.03
N PHE A 228 21.43 -8.12 -11.54
CA PHE A 228 21.98 -6.78 -11.39
C PHE A 228 22.89 -6.66 -10.18
N GLN A 229 24.02 -5.98 -10.35
CA GLN A 229 24.95 -5.68 -9.27
C GLN A 229 24.42 -4.57 -8.37
N SER A 230 23.69 -3.60 -8.94
CA SER A 230 23.16 -2.47 -8.19
C SER A 230 21.84 -1.99 -8.76
N VAL A 231 21.06 -1.31 -7.92
CA VAL A 231 19.85 -0.61 -8.28
C VAL A 231 20.03 0.86 -7.93
N LEU A 232 19.86 1.73 -8.91
CA LEU A 232 19.64 3.15 -8.67
C LEU A 232 18.14 3.39 -8.65
N PHE A 233 17.63 3.65 -7.46
CA PHE A 233 16.24 4.01 -7.26
C PHE A 233 16.17 5.53 -7.09
N LYS A 234 15.82 6.23 -8.16
CA LYS A 234 15.82 7.69 -8.19
C LYS A 234 14.42 8.23 -7.96
N GLY A 235 14.31 9.17 -7.04
CA GLY A 235 13.09 9.91 -6.78
C GLY A 235 13.00 11.24 -7.51
N GLY A 236 11.87 11.93 -7.31
CA GLY A 236 11.64 13.29 -7.81
C GLY A 236 11.14 13.39 -9.25
N GLY A 237 10.78 14.61 -9.64
CA GLY A 237 10.11 14.88 -10.91
C GLY A 237 8.60 14.65 -10.83
N ASP A 238 8.02 14.18 -11.92
CA ASP A 238 6.60 13.82 -12.05
C ASP A 238 6.43 12.54 -12.87
N ALA A 239 5.21 12.00 -12.90
CA ALA A 239 4.89 10.77 -13.62
C ALA A 239 5.15 10.90 -15.14
N THR A 240 4.91 12.08 -15.74
CA THR A 240 5.13 12.35 -17.16
C THR A 240 6.62 12.32 -17.51
N SER A 241 7.46 12.95 -16.68
CA SER A 241 8.92 12.90 -16.84
C SER A 241 9.47 11.49 -16.67
N ALA A 242 8.91 10.70 -15.72
CA ALA A 242 9.28 9.31 -15.51
C ALA A 242 8.92 8.45 -16.74
N ALA A 243 7.71 8.58 -17.26
CA ALA A 243 7.28 7.90 -18.48
C ALA A 243 8.20 8.22 -19.66
N ARG A 244 8.54 9.49 -19.84
CA ARG A 244 9.44 9.95 -20.93
C ARG A 244 10.82 9.31 -20.81
N ALA A 245 11.38 9.25 -19.61
CA ALA A 245 12.72 8.70 -19.37
C ALA A 245 12.84 7.22 -19.80
N VAL A 246 11.76 6.45 -19.73
CA VAL A 246 11.74 5.05 -20.16
C VAL A 246 11.26 4.88 -21.58
N LEU A 247 10.11 5.49 -21.93
CA LEU A 247 9.42 5.22 -23.19
C LEU A 247 10.00 6.00 -24.39
N GLU A 248 10.48 7.24 -24.16
CA GLU A 248 10.89 8.15 -25.23
C GLU A 248 12.41 8.30 -25.32
N THR A 249 13.10 8.55 -24.21
CA THR A 249 14.57 8.76 -24.22
C THR A 249 15.37 7.49 -23.98
N GLY A 250 14.84 6.54 -23.18
CA GLY A 250 15.54 5.30 -22.81
C GLY A 250 16.66 5.51 -21.78
N GLU A 251 16.61 6.60 -21.01
CA GLU A 251 17.61 6.91 -19.97
C GLU A 251 17.43 6.07 -18.71
N MET A 252 16.20 5.60 -18.46
CA MET A 252 15.83 4.79 -17.30
C MET A 252 15.31 3.43 -17.76
N ASP A 253 15.45 2.42 -16.88
CA ASP A 253 15.06 1.05 -17.19
C ASP A 253 13.64 0.73 -16.81
N TYR A 254 13.15 1.34 -15.72
CA TYR A 254 11.80 1.13 -15.17
C TYR A 254 11.25 2.43 -14.61
N ALA A 255 9.96 2.66 -14.82
CA ALA A 255 9.23 3.77 -14.22
C ALA A 255 7.93 3.28 -13.58
N TRP A 256 7.77 3.59 -12.30
CA TRP A 256 6.67 3.17 -11.44
C TRP A 256 5.51 4.16 -11.47
N ASN A 257 4.27 3.62 -11.33
CA ASN A 257 3.04 4.38 -11.06
C ASN A 257 2.84 5.54 -12.05
N LEU A 258 2.83 5.21 -13.34
CA LEU A 258 2.69 6.17 -14.43
C LEU A 258 1.25 6.68 -14.56
N GLN A 259 0.85 7.49 -13.60
CA GLN A 259 -0.41 8.20 -13.59
C GLN A 259 -0.27 9.42 -14.52
N VAL A 260 -0.41 9.16 -15.83
CA VAL A 260 -0.25 10.10 -16.94
C VAL A 260 -1.41 9.88 -17.91
N GLU A 261 -1.85 10.93 -18.55
CA GLU A 261 -2.94 10.91 -19.52
C GLU A 261 -2.66 9.87 -20.64
N PRO A 262 -3.66 9.03 -21.00
CA PRO A 262 -3.46 7.90 -21.92
C PRO A 262 -2.89 8.27 -23.29
N GLU A 263 -3.31 9.39 -23.85
CA GLU A 263 -2.83 9.89 -25.15
C GLU A 263 -1.34 10.28 -25.09
N ILE A 264 -0.89 10.82 -23.97
CA ILE A 264 0.51 11.20 -23.75
C ILE A 264 1.38 9.94 -23.64
N LEU A 265 0.94 8.94 -22.86
CA LEU A 265 1.65 7.65 -22.75
C LEU A 265 1.75 6.95 -24.12
N ALA A 266 0.63 6.86 -24.85
CA ALA A 266 0.59 6.26 -26.18
C ALA A 266 1.56 6.95 -27.15
N LYS A 267 1.61 8.29 -27.14
CA LYS A 267 2.53 9.07 -27.96
C LYS A 267 3.99 8.77 -27.60
N MET A 268 4.35 8.74 -26.30
CA MET A 268 5.73 8.42 -25.86
C MET A 268 6.14 7.01 -26.28
N ALA A 269 5.23 6.02 -26.18
CA ALA A 269 5.50 4.64 -26.57
C ALA A 269 5.85 4.48 -28.06
N THR A 270 5.43 5.42 -28.95
CA THR A 270 5.78 5.37 -30.37
C THR A 270 7.29 5.51 -30.64
N ALA A 271 8.07 6.03 -29.69
CA ALA A 271 9.53 6.10 -29.80
C ALA A 271 10.20 4.70 -29.72
N GLY A 272 9.48 3.66 -29.26
CA GLY A 272 9.93 2.27 -29.31
C GLY A 272 11.11 1.94 -28.37
N LYS A 273 11.34 2.73 -27.31
CA LYS A 273 12.41 2.49 -26.32
C LYS A 273 11.99 1.53 -25.21
N GLY A 274 10.70 1.52 -24.88
CA GLY A 274 10.13 0.71 -23.79
C GLY A 274 8.70 0.31 -24.11
N ILE A 275 8.11 -0.46 -23.18
CA ILE A 275 6.72 -0.90 -23.23
C ILE A 275 5.99 -0.47 -21.96
N ILE A 276 4.68 -0.22 -22.09
CA ILE A 276 3.77 0.03 -20.99
C ILE A 276 3.23 -1.31 -20.52
N VAL A 277 3.21 -1.50 -19.19
CA VAL A 277 2.62 -2.68 -18.54
C VAL A 277 1.55 -2.24 -17.56
N THR A 278 0.45 -3.01 -17.46
CA THR A 278 -0.70 -2.67 -16.62
C THR A 278 -1.23 -3.92 -15.95
N ALA A 279 -1.62 -3.81 -14.67
CA ALA A 279 -2.33 -4.86 -13.95
C ALA A 279 -3.43 -4.24 -13.07
N PHE A 280 -4.63 -4.85 -13.06
CA PHE A 280 -5.71 -4.47 -12.17
C PHE A 280 -5.64 -5.27 -10.87
N GLY A 281 -5.66 -4.55 -9.76
CA GLY A 281 -5.70 -5.08 -8.41
C GLY A 281 -6.75 -4.33 -7.57
N PRO A 282 -6.55 -4.17 -6.27
CA PRO A 282 -7.53 -3.55 -5.39
C PRO A 282 -7.49 -2.00 -5.39
N SER A 283 -6.74 -1.37 -6.29
CA SER A 283 -6.48 0.07 -6.26
C SER A 283 -7.71 0.90 -6.66
N VAL A 284 -8.14 1.81 -5.78
CA VAL A 284 -9.26 2.74 -6.02
C VAL A 284 -8.82 4.18 -5.77
N GLU A 285 -8.90 5.02 -6.80
CA GLU A 285 -8.82 6.47 -6.64
C GLU A 285 -10.15 6.95 -6.07
N ARG A 286 -10.12 7.68 -4.95
CA ARG A 286 -11.30 8.08 -4.20
C ARG A 286 -11.11 9.40 -3.48
N LEU A 287 -12.23 10.05 -3.17
CA LEU A 287 -12.28 11.19 -2.26
C LEU A 287 -12.53 10.67 -0.84
N MET A 288 -11.74 11.12 0.11
CA MET A 288 -11.99 10.95 1.54
C MET A 288 -12.76 12.17 2.03
N VAL A 289 -13.80 11.96 2.84
CA VAL A 289 -14.69 13.01 3.32
C VAL A 289 -14.50 13.19 4.83
N ASN A 290 -13.95 14.31 5.25
CA ASN A 290 -13.67 14.56 6.66
C ASN A 290 -14.96 14.67 7.47
N GLN A 291 -15.15 13.81 8.47
CA GLN A 291 -16.31 13.82 9.33
C GLN A 291 -16.17 14.78 10.52
N THR A 292 -14.99 15.34 10.73
CA THR A 292 -14.65 16.19 11.89
C THR A 292 -14.38 17.62 11.48
N ASN A 293 -14.55 18.56 12.41
CA ASN A 293 -14.39 19.98 12.15
C ASN A 293 -12.91 20.36 11.99
N ASN A 294 -12.51 20.59 10.75
CA ASN A 294 -11.17 21.03 10.37
C ASN A 294 -10.92 22.54 10.60
N ASN A 295 -11.96 23.29 10.97
CA ASN A 295 -11.89 24.71 11.31
C ASN A 295 -11.97 24.96 12.82
N ALA A 296 -12.04 23.92 13.64
CA ALA A 296 -11.94 24.07 15.09
C ALA A 296 -10.56 24.62 15.50
N GLU A 297 -10.52 25.33 16.61
CA GLU A 297 -9.25 25.79 17.19
C GLU A 297 -8.44 24.60 17.73
N GLU A 298 -7.10 24.74 17.69
CA GLU A 298 -6.22 23.77 18.33
C GLU A 298 -6.49 23.71 19.86
N PRO A 299 -6.46 22.54 20.50
CA PRO A 299 -6.03 21.25 19.99
C PRO A 299 -7.12 20.37 19.32
N ASN A 300 -8.30 20.89 19.05
CA ASN A 300 -9.48 20.13 18.63
C ASN A 300 -9.63 20.02 17.11
N ARG A 301 -8.77 20.69 16.35
CA ARG A 301 -8.84 20.72 14.90
C ARG A 301 -8.76 19.31 14.30
N SER A 302 -9.79 18.94 13.55
CA SER A 302 -9.95 17.61 12.95
C SER A 302 -9.87 16.43 13.95
N GLU A 303 -10.09 16.64 15.25
CA GLU A 303 -10.17 15.55 16.24
C GLU A 303 -11.60 15.01 16.38
N TYR A 304 -11.74 13.71 16.62
CA TYR A 304 -13.05 13.06 16.69
C TYR A 304 -13.86 13.43 17.94
N MET A 305 -13.20 13.50 19.10
CA MET A 305 -13.78 13.93 20.37
C MET A 305 -15.10 13.22 20.73
N ASP A 306 -15.14 11.89 20.58
CA ASP A 306 -16.35 11.06 20.81
C ASP A 306 -17.58 11.56 20.04
N GLY A 307 -17.38 12.07 18.80
CA GLY A 307 -18.44 12.61 17.97
C GLY A 307 -18.87 14.04 18.31
N ASN A 308 -18.23 14.71 19.26
CA ASN A 308 -18.59 16.05 19.71
C ASN A 308 -17.96 17.19 18.87
N ASN A 309 -17.28 16.85 17.79
CA ASN A 309 -16.64 17.82 16.89
C ASN A 309 -16.99 17.52 15.41
N PRO A 310 -18.30 17.50 15.06
CA PRO A 310 -18.72 17.15 13.70
C PRO A 310 -18.34 18.24 12.70
N HIS A 311 -18.07 17.84 11.47
CA HIS A 311 -17.81 18.77 10.37
C HIS A 311 -19.04 19.68 10.12
N PRO A 312 -18.86 20.98 9.91
CA PRO A 312 -19.96 21.95 9.84
C PRO A 312 -21.02 21.67 8.76
N PHE A 313 -20.64 21.04 7.63
CA PHE A 313 -21.57 20.68 6.55
C PHE A 313 -21.35 19.25 6.02
N LEU A 314 -20.15 18.67 6.06
CA LEU A 314 -19.93 17.29 5.62
C LEU A 314 -20.47 16.24 6.61
N SER A 315 -20.83 16.61 7.83
CA SER A 315 -21.60 15.76 8.74
C SER A 315 -23.06 15.57 8.27
N ASP A 316 -23.59 16.45 7.40
CA ASP A 316 -24.92 16.30 6.80
C ASP A 316 -24.87 15.26 5.66
N TYR A 317 -25.62 14.17 5.83
CA TYR A 317 -25.74 13.09 4.86
C TYR A 317 -26.15 13.58 3.46
N ALA A 318 -27.10 14.55 3.40
CA ALA A 318 -27.58 15.09 2.15
C ALA A 318 -26.48 15.76 1.33
N VAL A 319 -25.55 16.44 2.00
CA VAL A 319 -24.39 17.07 1.36
C VAL A 319 -23.47 16.00 0.76
N ARG A 320 -23.07 14.99 1.55
CA ARG A 320 -22.19 13.93 1.07
C ARG A 320 -22.79 13.16 -0.11
N ARG A 321 -24.06 12.80 -0.04
CA ARG A 321 -24.78 12.13 -1.14
C ARG A 321 -24.83 12.98 -2.40
N ALA A 322 -25.15 14.26 -2.27
CA ALA A 322 -25.21 15.19 -3.39
C ALA A 322 -23.85 15.36 -4.07
N LEU A 323 -22.76 15.44 -3.30
CA LEU A 323 -21.40 15.51 -3.83
C LEU A 323 -21.07 14.28 -4.68
N SER A 324 -21.46 13.08 -4.26
CA SER A 324 -21.23 11.83 -5.02
C SER A 324 -22.03 11.77 -6.31
N LEU A 325 -23.35 12.11 -6.26
CA LEU A 325 -24.25 12.07 -7.42
C LEU A 325 -23.89 13.11 -8.49
N ALA A 326 -23.25 14.21 -8.12
CA ALA A 326 -22.86 15.26 -9.05
C ALA A 326 -21.66 14.88 -9.93
N ILE A 327 -20.93 13.80 -9.63
CA ILE A 327 -19.69 13.43 -10.34
C ILE A 327 -19.99 12.52 -11.52
N ASP A 328 -19.52 12.93 -12.73
CA ASP A 328 -19.41 12.07 -13.90
C ASP A 328 -18.07 11.33 -13.86
N ARG A 329 -18.11 10.08 -13.46
CA ARG A 329 -16.91 9.24 -13.29
C ARG A 329 -16.32 8.81 -14.63
N GLN A 330 -17.15 8.68 -15.68
CA GLN A 330 -16.67 8.26 -16.99
C GLN A 330 -15.77 9.34 -17.61
N ILE A 331 -16.12 10.61 -17.49
CA ILE A 331 -15.25 11.71 -17.93
C ILE A 331 -13.88 11.65 -17.24
N LEU A 332 -13.85 11.30 -15.93
CA LEU A 332 -12.59 11.18 -15.19
C LEU A 332 -11.74 10.01 -15.68
N VAL A 333 -12.39 8.86 -16.01
CA VAL A 333 -11.70 7.71 -16.62
C VAL A 333 -11.12 8.09 -17.97
N ASP A 334 -11.94 8.66 -18.84
CA ASP A 334 -11.53 8.99 -20.24
C ASP A 334 -10.37 9.98 -20.26
N ALA A 335 -10.43 11.00 -19.40
CA ALA A 335 -9.42 12.04 -19.33
C ALA A 335 -8.09 11.60 -18.70
N GLY A 336 -8.15 10.73 -17.66
CA GLY A 336 -6.98 10.47 -16.84
C GLY A 336 -6.41 9.05 -16.90
N TYR A 337 -7.21 8.04 -17.30
CA TYR A 337 -6.83 6.63 -17.13
C TYR A 337 -7.04 5.78 -18.39
N GLY A 338 -8.01 6.09 -19.24
CA GLY A 338 -8.31 5.30 -20.43
C GLY A 338 -8.54 3.82 -20.10
N ALA A 339 -7.86 2.94 -20.82
CA ALA A 339 -7.95 1.48 -20.62
C ALA A 339 -7.43 0.99 -19.27
N ALA A 340 -6.68 1.81 -18.53
CA ALA A 340 -6.19 1.51 -17.19
C ALA A 340 -7.15 1.98 -16.08
N GLY A 341 -8.36 2.39 -16.41
CA GLY A 341 -9.37 2.84 -15.44
C GLY A 341 -10.75 2.29 -15.74
N GLN A 342 -11.54 2.11 -14.69
CA GLN A 342 -12.96 1.77 -14.75
C GLN A 342 -13.70 2.61 -13.71
N ALA A 343 -14.80 3.24 -14.09
CA ALA A 343 -15.65 3.96 -13.14
C ALA A 343 -16.14 2.99 -12.05
N THR A 344 -16.09 3.40 -10.78
CA THR A 344 -16.52 2.55 -9.67
C THR A 344 -17.26 3.32 -8.60
N CYS A 345 -18.23 2.65 -7.99
CA CYS A 345 -18.95 3.10 -6.80
C CYS A 345 -18.52 2.35 -5.54
N ASN A 346 -17.46 1.55 -5.61
CA ASN A 346 -17.03 0.67 -4.54
C ASN A 346 -15.59 0.95 -4.14
N VAL A 347 -15.31 0.87 -2.84
CA VAL A 347 -13.95 0.89 -2.30
C VAL A 347 -13.29 -0.48 -2.44
N LEU A 348 -14.10 -1.53 -2.63
CA LEU A 348 -13.67 -2.92 -2.83
C LEU A 348 -14.20 -3.46 -4.17
N PRO A 349 -13.67 -3.02 -5.34
CA PRO A 349 -14.08 -3.51 -6.65
C PRO A 349 -13.41 -4.84 -7.05
N SER A 350 -12.35 -5.25 -6.35
CA SER A 350 -11.52 -6.42 -6.64
C SER A 350 -11.00 -7.05 -5.35
N PRO A 351 -10.87 -8.39 -5.27
CA PRO A 351 -11.30 -9.40 -6.25
C PRO A 351 -12.81 -9.33 -6.58
N ALA A 352 -13.18 -9.68 -7.82
CA ALA A 352 -14.55 -9.53 -8.33
C ALA A 352 -15.64 -10.21 -7.48
N ILE A 353 -15.27 -11.28 -6.73
CA ILE A 353 -16.20 -11.96 -5.82
C ILE A 353 -16.72 -11.03 -4.71
N TYR A 354 -15.94 -10.03 -4.30
CA TYR A 354 -16.29 -9.06 -3.26
C TYR A 354 -16.93 -7.78 -3.82
N ALA A 355 -16.92 -7.57 -5.14
CA ALA A 355 -17.53 -6.40 -5.75
C ALA A 355 -19.05 -6.39 -5.51
N SER A 356 -19.58 -5.24 -5.10
CA SER A 356 -21.02 -5.02 -4.88
C SER A 356 -21.60 -4.22 -6.03
N THR A 357 -22.88 -4.53 -6.39
CA THR A 357 -23.67 -3.74 -7.34
C THR A 357 -24.71 -2.85 -6.64
N ALA A 358 -24.78 -2.90 -5.31
CA ALA A 358 -25.78 -2.15 -4.53
C ALA A 358 -25.61 -0.63 -4.61
N ASN A 359 -24.41 -0.18 -5.02
CA ASN A 359 -24.03 1.23 -5.04
C ASN A 359 -23.98 1.84 -6.46
N ASP A 360 -24.35 1.08 -7.50
CA ASP A 360 -24.16 1.43 -8.93
C ASP A 360 -24.92 2.68 -9.39
N GLU A 361 -25.83 3.22 -8.55
CA GLU A 361 -26.47 4.53 -8.76
C GLU A 361 -25.43 5.61 -9.10
N CYS A 362 -24.27 5.57 -8.47
CA CYS A 362 -23.22 6.58 -8.65
C CYS A 362 -22.48 6.50 -10.01
N LEU A 363 -22.67 5.44 -10.80
CA LEU A 363 -22.08 5.32 -12.14
C LEU A 363 -22.70 6.31 -13.13
N THR A 364 -23.90 6.82 -12.83
CA THR A 364 -24.58 7.81 -13.64
C THR A 364 -24.65 9.14 -12.90
N GLN A 365 -24.04 10.19 -13.48
CA GLN A 365 -24.14 11.54 -12.95
C GLN A 365 -25.60 11.98 -12.86
N ASN A 366 -26.01 12.56 -11.72
CA ASN A 366 -27.36 13.10 -11.52
C ASN A 366 -27.34 14.41 -10.73
N ALA A 367 -26.92 15.49 -11.39
CA ALA A 367 -26.85 16.82 -10.78
C ALA A 367 -28.24 17.38 -10.40
N ASP A 368 -29.30 17.00 -11.12
CA ASP A 368 -30.67 17.42 -10.82
C ASP A 368 -31.17 16.80 -9.52
N GLU A 369 -30.91 15.51 -9.30
CA GLU A 369 -31.26 14.85 -8.05
C GLU A 369 -30.42 15.37 -6.88
N ALA A 370 -29.12 15.62 -7.10
CA ALA A 370 -28.25 16.24 -6.11
C ALA A 370 -28.79 17.61 -5.67
N ASN A 371 -29.26 18.44 -6.61
CA ASN A 371 -29.89 19.73 -6.29
C ASN A 371 -31.18 19.56 -5.46
N LYS A 372 -32.07 18.63 -5.82
CA LYS A 372 -33.29 18.35 -5.06
C LYS A 372 -33.01 17.88 -3.62
N ILE A 373 -32.00 17.02 -3.45
CA ILE A 373 -31.57 16.54 -2.13
C ILE A 373 -31.10 17.71 -1.26
N LEU A 374 -30.28 18.60 -1.81
CA LEU A 374 -29.78 19.76 -1.08
C LEU A 374 -30.91 20.76 -0.74
N ASP A 375 -31.85 21.00 -1.67
CA ASP A 375 -33.01 21.86 -1.45
C ASP A 375 -33.89 21.27 -0.34
N ALA A 376 -34.19 19.98 -0.38
CA ALA A 376 -35.00 19.29 0.63
C ALA A 376 -34.34 19.30 2.03
N ALA A 377 -33.01 19.27 2.07
CA ALA A 377 -32.24 19.36 3.31
C ALA A 377 -32.08 20.79 3.85
N GLY A 378 -32.59 21.80 3.13
CA GLY A 378 -32.58 23.21 3.55
C GLY A 378 -31.28 23.94 3.20
N TRP A 379 -30.43 23.40 2.33
CA TRP A 379 -29.24 24.06 1.79
C TRP A 379 -29.64 24.99 0.64
N ALA A 380 -30.08 26.20 0.95
CA ALA A 380 -30.57 27.15 -0.04
C ALA A 380 -29.41 27.82 -0.81
N ARG A 381 -29.63 28.10 -2.12
CA ARG A 381 -28.68 28.88 -2.92
C ARG A 381 -28.69 30.34 -2.53
N GLY A 382 -27.52 30.90 -2.28
CA GLY A 382 -27.34 32.35 -2.13
C GLY A 382 -27.39 33.11 -3.46
N SER A 383 -27.36 34.43 -3.40
CA SER A 383 -27.32 35.32 -4.58
C SER A 383 -26.06 35.13 -5.44
N ASP A 384 -25.01 34.60 -4.86
CA ASP A 384 -23.73 34.23 -5.51
C ASP A 384 -23.73 32.80 -6.08
N GLY A 385 -24.86 32.08 -5.92
CA GLY A 385 -25.03 30.71 -6.41
C GLY A 385 -24.52 29.62 -5.46
N VAL A 386 -23.84 29.97 -4.37
CA VAL A 386 -23.33 29.02 -3.37
C VAL A 386 -24.41 28.70 -2.34
N ARG A 387 -24.49 27.42 -1.95
CA ARG A 387 -25.46 26.95 -0.98
C ARG A 387 -25.02 27.23 0.46
N ALA A 388 -26.00 27.60 1.29
CA ALA A 388 -25.80 27.81 2.72
C ALA A 388 -27.01 27.36 3.53
N LYS A 389 -26.77 27.00 4.80
CA LYS A 389 -27.78 26.60 5.78
C LYS A 389 -27.36 27.13 7.15
N ASN A 390 -28.25 27.88 7.84
CA ASN A 390 -27.97 28.46 9.16
C ASN A 390 -26.66 29.29 9.22
N GLY A 391 -26.33 30.01 8.16
CA GLY A 391 -25.10 30.81 8.07
C GLY A 391 -23.84 30.03 7.67
N VAL A 392 -23.88 28.71 7.60
CA VAL A 392 -22.78 27.86 7.14
C VAL A 392 -22.87 27.71 5.62
N ARG A 393 -21.80 28.07 4.90
CA ARG A 393 -21.68 27.89 3.44
C ARG A 393 -21.07 26.53 3.12
N ILE A 394 -21.44 25.94 1.99
CA ILE A 394 -20.73 24.77 1.46
C ILE A 394 -19.54 25.28 0.64
N SER A 395 -18.40 25.43 1.31
CA SER A 395 -17.12 25.82 0.69
C SER A 395 -16.08 24.78 1.08
N ILE A 396 -15.59 24.04 0.08
CA ILE A 396 -14.73 22.86 0.25
C ILE A 396 -13.28 23.21 -0.09
N LEU A 397 -12.37 22.96 0.83
CA LEU A 397 -10.94 22.87 0.55
C LEU A 397 -10.62 21.41 0.13
N TYR A 398 -10.37 21.21 -1.16
CA TYR A 398 -10.12 19.91 -1.77
C TYR A 398 -8.62 19.74 -2.08
N GLN A 399 -7.98 18.84 -1.35
CA GLN A 399 -6.53 18.60 -1.38
C GLN A 399 -6.18 17.28 -2.07
N THR A 400 -5.04 17.25 -2.75
CA THR A 400 -4.39 16.01 -3.23
C THR A 400 -2.89 16.24 -3.44
N SER A 401 -2.15 15.19 -3.80
CA SER A 401 -0.74 15.30 -4.18
C SER A 401 -0.57 15.98 -5.54
N THR A 402 0.58 16.61 -5.77
CA THR A 402 0.95 17.15 -7.08
C THR A 402 1.08 16.00 -8.09
N ASN A 403 0.17 15.96 -9.08
CA ASN A 403 0.11 15.01 -10.19
C ASN A 403 -0.85 15.56 -11.24
N SER A 404 -0.52 15.49 -12.56
CA SER A 404 -1.31 16.10 -13.62
C SER A 404 -2.72 15.50 -13.72
N VAL A 405 -2.85 14.18 -13.67
CA VAL A 405 -4.16 13.49 -13.72
C VAL A 405 -5.02 13.87 -12.51
N ARG A 406 -4.46 13.94 -11.29
CA ARG A 406 -5.20 14.36 -10.10
C ARG A 406 -5.62 15.82 -10.15
N GLN A 407 -4.75 16.70 -10.64
CA GLN A 407 -5.09 18.12 -10.82
C GLN A 407 -6.21 18.31 -11.84
N ALA A 408 -6.20 17.58 -12.96
CA ALA A 408 -7.29 17.57 -13.92
C ALA A 408 -8.58 17.01 -13.30
N THR A 409 -8.51 15.92 -12.55
CA THR A 409 -9.64 15.34 -11.82
C THR A 409 -10.27 16.34 -10.84
N GLN A 410 -9.44 17.08 -10.07
CA GLN A 410 -9.91 18.13 -9.18
C GLN A 410 -10.64 19.25 -9.95
N ALA A 411 -10.10 19.66 -11.10
CA ALA A 411 -10.71 20.71 -11.92
C ALA A 411 -12.08 20.28 -12.48
N PHE A 412 -12.21 19.04 -12.98
CA PHE A 412 -13.48 18.50 -13.44
C PHE A 412 -14.51 18.44 -12.30
N ILE A 413 -14.13 17.87 -11.15
CA ILE A 413 -15.03 17.74 -9.99
C ILE A 413 -15.46 19.12 -9.47
N LYS A 414 -14.57 20.10 -9.42
CA LYS A 414 -14.90 21.47 -9.04
C LYS A 414 -16.01 22.06 -9.92
N GLU A 415 -15.91 21.91 -11.25
CA GLU A 415 -16.95 22.40 -12.17
C GLU A 415 -18.27 21.63 -12.03
N MET A 416 -18.23 20.32 -11.77
CA MET A 416 -19.41 19.50 -11.49
C MET A 416 -20.08 19.94 -10.18
N TRP A 417 -19.34 20.15 -9.10
CA TRP A 417 -19.86 20.60 -7.82
C TRP A 417 -20.40 22.04 -7.86
N LYS A 418 -19.83 22.90 -8.68
CA LYS A 418 -20.38 24.23 -8.92
C LYS A 418 -21.80 24.19 -9.47
N GLN A 419 -22.16 23.20 -10.30
CA GLN A 419 -23.52 23.02 -10.83
C GLN A 419 -24.55 22.77 -9.73
N ILE A 420 -24.12 22.17 -8.61
CA ILE A 420 -24.99 21.92 -7.45
C ILE A 420 -24.82 22.98 -6.35
N GLY A 421 -24.10 24.09 -6.61
CA GLY A 421 -23.96 25.22 -5.68
C GLY A 421 -22.92 25.02 -4.59
N VAL A 422 -21.89 24.22 -4.84
CA VAL A 422 -20.75 24.03 -3.94
C VAL A 422 -19.57 24.85 -4.44
N GLU A 423 -19.01 25.66 -3.56
CA GLU A 423 -17.75 26.36 -3.77
C GLU A 423 -16.58 25.41 -3.48
N THR A 424 -15.53 25.45 -4.30
CA THR A 424 -14.40 24.55 -4.13
C THR A 424 -13.07 25.28 -4.36
N GLU A 425 -12.20 25.22 -3.38
CA GLU A 425 -10.80 25.61 -3.46
C GLU A 425 -9.92 24.38 -3.65
N LEU A 426 -8.94 24.46 -4.56
CA LEU A 426 -8.05 23.34 -4.88
C LEU A 426 -6.67 23.57 -4.26
N ARG A 427 -6.14 22.54 -3.61
CA ARG A 427 -4.82 22.54 -3.01
C ARG A 427 -4.01 21.32 -3.45
N ASN A 428 -2.75 21.53 -3.80
CA ASN A 428 -1.84 20.46 -4.22
C ASN A 428 -0.57 20.48 -3.37
N ILE A 429 -0.22 19.33 -2.82
CA ILE A 429 0.94 19.13 -1.94
C ILE A 429 1.94 18.23 -2.65
N ASN A 430 3.22 18.50 -2.49
CA ASN A 430 4.25 17.60 -2.99
C ASN A 430 4.00 16.18 -2.46
N ALA A 431 4.07 15.18 -3.34
CA ALA A 431 3.72 13.80 -3.01
C ALA A 431 4.56 13.22 -1.84
N SER A 432 5.83 13.62 -1.72
CA SER A 432 6.70 13.16 -0.63
C SER A 432 6.26 13.73 0.74
N VAL A 433 5.64 14.91 0.77
CA VAL A 433 5.07 15.51 1.98
C VAL A 433 3.68 14.93 2.25
N PHE A 434 2.82 14.91 1.22
CA PHE A 434 1.44 14.45 1.34
C PHE A 434 1.36 13.00 1.85
N PHE A 435 2.19 12.10 1.30
CA PHE A 435 2.29 10.70 1.73
C PHE A 435 3.39 10.44 2.77
N GLY A 436 3.96 11.48 3.36
CA GLY A 436 4.97 11.35 4.42
C GLY A 436 4.35 10.98 5.76
N GLY A 437 5.14 10.33 6.62
CA GLY A 437 4.77 9.96 7.99
C GLY A 437 5.19 10.98 9.05
N ASP A 438 5.65 12.19 8.68
CA ASP A 438 6.11 13.21 9.64
C ASP A 438 4.93 13.77 10.45
N PRO A 439 4.83 13.47 11.76
CA PRO A 439 3.75 13.98 12.60
C PRO A 439 3.84 15.50 12.85
N ALA A 440 4.97 16.16 12.56
CA ALA A 440 5.10 17.60 12.65
C ALA A 440 4.52 18.33 11.43
N SER A 441 4.47 17.69 10.26
CA SER A 441 3.93 18.28 9.04
C SER A 441 2.41 18.42 9.11
N PRO A 442 1.83 19.59 8.86
CA PRO A 442 0.37 19.77 8.78
C PRO A 442 -0.22 19.26 7.47
N ASP A 443 0.60 18.92 6.49
CA ASP A 443 0.23 18.67 5.10
C ASP A 443 0.19 17.19 4.73
N THR A 444 0.41 16.28 5.70
CA THR A 444 0.26 14.84 5.49
C THR A 444 -1.21 14.46 5.36
N TYR A 445 -1.52 13.48 4.48
CA TYR A 445 -2.89 12.97 4.34
C TYR A 445 -3.45 12.41 5.66
N GLY A 446 -2.61 11.81 6.52
CA GLY A 446 -3.02 11.25 7.79
C GLY A 446 -3.57 12.28 8.77
N LYS A 447 -3.09 13.54 8.73
CA LYS A 447 -3.65 14.63 9.54
C LYS A 447 -5.01 15.12 9.06
N PHE A 448 -5.24 15.09 7.77
CA PHE A 448 -6.51 15.46 7.13
C PHE A 448 -7.12 16.75 7.69
N LEU A 449 -6.37 17.86 7.56
CA LEU A 449 -6.78 19.19 8.03
C LEU A 449 -7.56 19.98 6.98
N THR A 450 -8.09 19.31 5.96
CA THR A 450 -8.92 19.84 4.88
C THR A 450 -10.31 19.19 4.90
N ASP A 451 -11.21 19.62 4.04
CA ASP A 451 -12.56 19.06 3.96
C ASP A 451 -12.57 17.75 3.18
N ILE A 452 -11.86 17.72 2.06
CA ILE A 452 -11.78 16.55 1.16
C ILE A 452 -10.34 16.32 0.71
N GLU A 453 -9.95 15.06 0.68
CA GLU A 453 -8.68 14.60 0.11
C GLU A 453 -8.90 13.52 -0.93
N MET A 454 -8.02 13.52 -1.96
CA MET A 454 -8.03 12.48 -2.99
C MET A 454 -6.71 11.73 -3.04
N TYR A 455 -6.79 10.43 -3.00
CA TYR A 455 -5.66 9.52 -3.22
C TYR A 455 -6.13 8.10 -3.49
N THR A 456 -5.21 7.28 -4.02
CA THR A 456 -5.42 5.84 -4.17
C THR A 456 -4.95 5.11 -2.92
N ASN A 457 -5.70 4.12 -2.49
CA ASN A 457 -5.26 3.13 -1.52
C ASN A 457 -5.56 1.73 -2.05
N ASN A 458 -4.78 0.78 -1.60
CA ASN A 458 -4.86 -0.64 -1.95
C ASN A 458 -4.47 -1.48 -0.73
N PHE A 459 -4.55 -2.79 -0.88
CA PHE A 459 -4.05 -3.75 0.11
C PHE A 459 -3.27 -4.85 -0.62
N SER A 460 -2.38 -5.53 0.10
CA SER A 460 -1.69 -6.70 -0.41
C SER A 460 -2.56 -7.94 -0.27
N GLY A 461 -2.47 -8.84 -1.26
CA GLY A 461 -3.22 -10.09 -1.27
C GLY A 461 -4.67 -9.97 -1.70
N THR A 462 -5.40 -11.05 -1.52
CA THR A 462 -6.77 -11.24 -2.06
C THR A 462 -7.86 -11.28 -1.01
N ASP A 463 -7.52 -11.37 0.28
CA ASP A 463 -8.50 -11.33 1.37
C ASP A 463 -8.69 -9.90 1.86
N PRO A 464 -9.93 -9.37 1.89
CA PRO A 464 -10.18 -7.96 2.17
C PRO A 464 -10.26 -7.62 3.67
N GLU A 465 -10.16 -8.58 4.59
CA GLU A 465 -10.43 -8.35 6.02
C GLU A 465 -9.57 -7.22 6.59
N ALA A 466 -8.23 -7.31 6.44
CA ALA A 466 -7.34 -6.30 6.98
C ALA A 466 -7.60 -4.91 6.36
N TYR A 467 -7.91 -4.86 5.07
CA TYR A 467 -8.25 -3.62 4.37
C TYR A 467 -9.56 -3.02 4.86
N MET A 468 -10.60 -3.85 5.02
CA MET A 468 -11.91 -3.37 5.51
C MET A 468 -11.85 -2.95 6.97
N ASN A 469 -10.94 -3.49 7.78
CA ASN A 469 -10.70 -3.05 9.16
C ASN A 469 -10.18 -1.60 9.26
N ASN A 470 -9.63 -1.04 8.18
CA ASN A 470 -9.13 0.33 8.15
C ASN A 470 -10.16 1.40 8.56
N TRP A 471 -11.46 1.11 8.48
CA TRP A 471 -12.51 2.09 8.79
C TRP A 471 -13.26 1.78 10.09
N THR A 472 -12.74 0.90 10.94
CA THR A 472 -13.26 0.72 12.30
C THR A 472 -12.97 1.94 13.18
N CYS A 473 -13.74 2.10 14.25
CA CYS A 473 -13.52 3.20 15.20
C CYS A 473 -12.11 3.16 15.82
N ALA A 474 -11.53 1.97 15.99
CA ALA A 474 -10.20 1.79 16.55
C ALA A 474 -9.06 2.31 15.64
N GLU A 475 -9.28 2.33 14.33
CA GLU A 475 -8.30 2.74 13.33
C GLU A 475 -8.31 4.25 13.01
N MET A 476 -9.07 5.05 13.76
CA MET A 476 -9.12 6.50 13.54
C MET A 476 -7.73 7.15 13.67
N SER A 477 -7.40 7.95 12.65
CA SER A 477 -6.19 8.77 12.65
C SER A 477 -6.33 9.93 13.65
N GLY A 478 -5.34 10.10 14.51
CA GLY A 478 -5.33 11.15 15.53
C GLY A 478 -3.99 11.25 16.27
N LYS A 479 -3.92 12.14 17.23
CA LYS A 479 -2.71 12.37 18.05
C LYS A 479 -2.22 11.11 18.77
N HIS A 480 -3.16 10.25 19.19
CA HIS A 480 -2.87 9.02 19.94
C HIS A 480 -2.03 8.00 19.16
N ASN A 481 -2.03 8.07 17.83
CA ASN A 481 -1.26 7.19 16.96
C ASN A 481 -0.37 7.96 15.95
N ASN A 482 0.03 9.19 16.29
CA ASN A 482 0.86 10.06 15.44
C ASN A 482 0.27 10.29 14.04
N TRP A 483 -1.06 10.26 13.91
CA TRP A 483 -1.82 10.34 12.65
C TRP A 483 -1.46 9.24 11.62
N LEU A 484 -1.04 8.07 12.09
CA LEU A 484 -0.76 6.90 11.26
C LEU A 484 -1.95 5.92 11.18
N GLY A 485 -3.07 6.24 11.81
CA GLY A 485 -4.32 5.49 11.66
C GLY A 485 -4.87 5.56 10.24
N ASN A 486 -5.44 4.45 9.77
CA ASN A 486 -5.94 4.35 8.39
C ASN A 486 -7.32 4.99 8.18
N ASN A 487 -8.11 5.14 9.26
CA ASN A 487 -9.40 5.80 9.23
C ASN A 487 -9.23 7.33 9.31
N VAL A 488 -8.70 7.92 8.24
CA VAL A 488 -8.48 9.38 8.18
C VAL A 488 -9.78 10.19 8.14
N PRO A 489 -10.93 9.68 7.59
CA PRO A 489 -12.21 10.38 7.70
C PRO A 489 -12.72 10.51 9.14
N ARG A 490 -12.21 9.72 10.07
CA ARG A 490 -12.66 9.62 11.47
C ARG A 490 -14.11 9.16 11.56
N TYR A 491 -14.46 8.21 10.71
CA TYR A 491 -15.73 7.50 10.73
C TYR A 491 -15.81 6.58 11.93
N CYS A 492 -16.88 6.60 12.68
CA CYS A 492 -17.11 5.64 13.76
C CYS A 492 -18.56 5.18 13.74
N ASN A 493 -18.76 3.92 13.40
CA ASN A 493 -20.07 3.28 13.36
C ASN A 493 -19.99 1.91 14.04
N PRO A 494 -20.63 1.73 15.23
CA PRO A 494 -20.60 0.44 15.93
C PRO A 494 -21.18 -0.73 15.13
N ALA A 495 -22.07 -0.49 14.17
CA ALA A 495 -22.58 -1.54 13.29
C ALA A 495 -21.51 -1.99 12.28
N TYR A 496 -20.68 -1.07 11.81
CA TYR A 496 -19.51 -1.41 10.99
C TYR A 496 -18.49 -2.24 11.77
N ASP A 497 -18.17 -1.83 13.01
CA ASP A 497 -17.27 -2.57 13.88
C ASP A 497 -17.78 -3.99 14.20
N ALA A 498 -19.11 -4.15 14.31
CA ALA A 498 -19.72 -5.47 14.48
C ALA A 498 -19.53 -6.36 13.24
N LEU A 499 -19.66 -5.81 12.02
CA LEU A 499 -19.39 -6.55 10.78
C LEU A 499 -17.90 -6.92 10.67
N ALA A 500 -17.01 -6.00 11.02
CA ALA A 500 -15.56 -6.26 11.04
C ALA A 500 -15.22 -7.41 12.01
N LYS A 501 -15.84 -7.42 13.19
CA LYS A 501 -15.69 -8.50 14.15
C LYS A 501 -16.25 -9.83 13.63
N GLU A 502 -17.42 -9.84 12.98
CA GLU A 502 -17.98 -11.05 12.36
C GLU A 502 -17.08 -11.57 11.24
N MET A 503 -16.54 -10.66 10.39
CA MET A 503 -15.61 -10.97 9.31
C MET A 503 -14.35 -11.68 9.83
N SER A 504 -13.82 -11.26 10.97
CA SER A 504 -12.58 -11.83 11.54
C SER A 504 -12.71 -13.30 11.94
N THR A 505 -13.94 -13.82 12.09
CA THR A 505 -14.22 -15.22 12.46
C THR A 505 -14.94 -16.02 11.37
N ALA A 506 -15.32 -15.36 10.26
CA ALA A 506 -16.01 -16.00 9.15
C ALA A 506 -15.05 -16.89 8.35
N GLY A 507 -15.30 -18.21 8.32
CA GLY A 507 -14.46 -19.20 7.65
C GLY A 507 -14.89 -19.58 6.24
N ALA A 508 -16.20 -19.53 5.98
CA ALA A 508 -16.72 -19.87 4.66
C ALA A 508 -16.55 -18.67 3.71
N LEU A 509 -16.08 -18.95 2.48
CA LEU A 509 -15.90 -17.92 1.45
C LEU A 509 -17.19 -17.14 1.17
N GLU A 510 -18.33 -17.83 1.22
CA GLU A 510 -19.66 -17.21 1.05
C GLU A 510 -19.95 -16.18 2.15
N ASP A 511 -19.69 -16.50 3.42
CA ASP A 511 -19.85 -15.57 4.54
C ASP A 511 -18.89 -14.39 4.45
N ARG A 512 -17.63 -14.64 4.14
CA ARG A 512 -16.63 -13.58 3.92
C ARG A 512 -17.05 -12.66 2.79
N THR A 513 -17.57 -13.21 1.69
CA THR A 513 -18.08 -12.45 0.55
C THR A 513 -19.26 -11.57 0.94
N ARG A 514 -20.22 -12.13 1.67
CA ARG A 514 -21.40 -11.40 2.17
C ARG A 514 -21.00 -10.24 3.09
N LEU A 515 -20.09 -10.52 4.02
CA LEU A 515 -19.61 -9.52 5.00
C LEU A 515 -18.79 -8.42 4.35
N ALA A 516 -17.86 -8.76 3.45
CA ALA A 516 -17.07 -7.79 2.71
C ALA A 516 -17.95 -6.84 1.88
N LYS A 517 -18.97 -7.39 1.19
CA LYS A 517 -19.97 -6.56 0.48
C LYS A 517 -20.77 -5.69 1.43
N ALA A 518 -21.26 -6.21 2.56
CA ALA A 518 -22.00 -5.44 3.53
C ALA A 518 -21.17 -4.29 4.13
N MET A 519 -19.90 -4.53 4.44
CA MET A 519 -18.98 -3.51 4.92
C MET A 519 -18.72 -2.44 3.84
N ASN A 520 -18.43 -2.86 2.60
CA ASN A 520 -18.29 -1.93 1.47
C ASN A 520 -19.55 -1.08 1.30
N ASP A 521 -20.73 -1.70 1.27
CA ASP A 521 -21.99 -1.00 1.03
C ASP A 521 -22.31 0.00 2.15
N MET A 522 -22.01 -0.33 3.40
CA MET A 522 -22.19 0.60 4.53
C MET A 522 -21.31 1.86 4.37
N LEU A 523 -20.04 1.72 4.00
CA LEU A 523 -19.15 2.85 3.76
C LEU A 523 -19.64 3.72 2.59
N MET A 524 -20.10 3.07 1.51
CA MET A 524 -20.58 3.76 0.31
C MET A 524 -21.90 4.47 0.56
N GLN A 525 -22.83 3.83 1.27
CA GLN A 525 -24.14 4.40 1.60
C GLN A 525 -24.05 5.52 2.65
N ASP A 526 -23.06 5.50 3.52
CA ASP A 526 -22.77 6.62 4.44
C ASP A 526 -21.99 7.77 3.76
N TYR A 527 -21.50 7.56 2.54
CA TYR A 527 -20.70 8.52 1.77
C TYR A 527 -19.52 9.12 2.57
N ILE A 528 -18.88 8.31 3.39
CA ILE A 528 -17.66 8.74 4.13
C ILE A 528 -16.44 8.82 3.22
N MET A 529 -16.54 8.18 2.08
CA MET A 529 -15.65 8.31 0.94
C MET A 529 -16.44 8.20 -0.36
N ILE A 530 -15.92 8.77 -1.41
CA ILE A 530 -16.54 8.76 -2.73
C ILE A 530 -15.58 8.11 -3.71
N PRO A 531 -15.74 6.82 -4.04
CA PRO A 531 -14.95 6.16 -5.06
C PRO A 531 -15.16 6.80 -6.42
N LEU A 532 -14.09 6.89 -7.18
CA LEU A 532 -14.10 7.47 -8.53
C LEU A 532 -13.74 6.41 -9.57
N ILE A 533 -12.56 5.82 -9.43
CA ILE A 533 -11.96 4.97 -10.45
C ILE A 533 -11.30 3.75 -9.80
N HIS A 534 -11.72 2.56 -10.22
CA HIS A 534 -10.92 1.33 -10.07
C HIS A 534 -9.79 1.43 -11.10
N ARG A 535 -8.58 1.62 -10.61
CA ARG A 535 -7.43 1.85 -11.47
C ARG A 535 -6.49 0.67 -11.51
N GLY A 536 -6.00 0.35 -12.72
CA GLY A 536 -4.83 -0.50 -12.89
C GLY A 536 -3.56 0.23 -12.42
N GLY A 537 -2.62 -0.51 -11.87
CA GLY A 537 -1.23 -0.09 -11.80
C GLY A 537 -0.70 0.05 -13.22
N VAL A 538 -0.02 1.16 -13.52
CA VAL A 538 0.62 1.41 -14.83
C VAL A 538 2.09 1.67 -14.58
N ALA A 539 2.93 0.89 -15.23
CA ALA A 539 4.38 1.07 -15.24
C ALA A 539 4.93 1.02 -16.66
N ALA A 540 6.18 1.36 -16.84
CA ALA A 540 6.88 1.15 -18.10
C ALA A 540 8.28 0.59 -17.83
N HIS A 541 8.74 -0.25 -18.74
CA HIS A 541 10.12 -0.72 -18.70
C HIS A 541 10.79 -0.70 -20.07
N ALA A 542 12.11 -0.54 -20.06
CA ALA A 542 12.92 -0.56 -21.27
C ALA A 542 12.83 -1.91 -21.97
N ASN A 543 12.89 -1.91 -23.32
CA ASN A 543 12.89 -3.13 -24.12
C ASN A 543 14.09 -4.05 -23.80
N SER A 544 15.21 -3.47 -23.36
CA SER A 544 16.42 -4.19 -22.93
C SER A 544 16.29 -4.88 -21.56
N LEU A 545 15.22 -4.60 -20.80
CA LEU A 545 14.98 -5.23 -19.51
C LEU A 545 14.11 -6.48 -19.67
N GLY A 546 14.57 -7.61 -19.15
CA GLY A 546 13.86 -8.89 -19.13
C GLY A 546 13.48 -9.30 -17.72
N GLY A 547 12.56 -10.25 -17.59
CA GLY A 547 12.10 -10.80 -16.30
C GLY A 547 11.07 -9.96 -15.56
N VAL A 548 10.70 -8.77 -16.07
CA VAL A 548 9.70 -7.91 -15.42
C VAL A 548 8.32 -8.54 -15.50
N ALA A 549 7.65 -8.64 -14.37
CA ALA A 549 6.25 -9.03 -14.27
C ALA A 549 5.48 -7.99 -13.43
N MET A 550 4.31 -7.55 -13.91
CA MET A 550 3.43 -6.69 -13.10
C MET A 550 2.71 -7.55 -12.05
N ASN A 551 2.69 -7.06 -10.83
CA ASN A 551 1.96 -7.68 -9.74
C ASN A 551 0.99 -6.66 -9.12
N ALA A 552 -0.29 -7.01 -9.11
CA ALA A 552 -1.34 -6.17 -8.54
C ALA A 552 -1.70 -6.54 -7.09
N TRP A 553 -1.12 -7.62 -6.55
CA TRP A 553 -1.43 -8.19 -5.24
C TRP A 553 -0.30 -8.04 -4.22
N ASP A 554 0.88 -7.60 -4.70
CA ASP A 554 2.06 -7.31 -3.91
C ASP A 554 2.77 -6.08 -4.51
N THR A 555 4.11 -5.98 -4.46
CA THR A 555 4.85 -4.88 -5.07
C THR A 555 5.12 -5.10 -6.56
N GLU A 556 5.27 -4.01 -7.33
CA GLU A 556 5.65 -4.09 -8.74
C GLU A 556 7.08 -4.62 -8.95
N VAL A 557 7.94 -4.48 -7.93
CA VAL A 557 9.33 -4.97 -7.94
C VAL A 557 9.51 -6.31 -7.22
N PHE A 558 8.42 -7.02 -6.89
CA PHE A 558 8.46 -8.27 -6.10
C PHE A 558 9.43 -9.30 -6.62
N ASN A 559 9.63 -9.38 -7.94
CA ASN A 559 10.51 -10.33 -8.61
C ASN A 559 11.81 -9.70 -9.16
N ILE A 560 12.25 -8.56 -8.62
CA ILE A 560 13.44 -7.85 -9.13
C ILE A 560 14.72 -8.71 -9.12
N ALA A 561 14.78 -9.74 -8.27
CA ALA A 561 15.85 -10.72 -8.28
C ALA A 561 15.96 -11.52 -9.61
N ASP A 562 14.85 -11.58 -10.36
CA ASP A 562 14.73 -12.27 -11.66
C ASP A 562 14.93 -11.34 -12.86
N TRP A 563 15.07 -10.05 -12.64
CA TRP A 563 15.28 -9.10 -13.73
C TRP A 563 16.70 -9.22 -14.30
N TYR A 564 16.83 -9.06 -15.62
CA TYR A 564 18.12 -9.20 -16.33
C TYR A 564 18.18 -8.30 -17.57
N ARG A 565 19.39 -8.07 -18.10
CA ARG A 565 19.60 -7.45 -19.43
C ARG A 565 19.41 -8.50 -20.53
N LYS A 566 18.59 -8.14 -21.52
CA LYS A 566 18.40 -8.94 -22.74
C LYS A 566 19.59 -8.79 -23.67
#